data_cccfc70b1c10ad2a883d725311afdd87
#
_entry.id   cccfc70b1c10ad2a883d725311afdd87
#
_cell.length_a   1.000
_cell.length_b   1.000
_cell.length_c   1.000
_cell.angle_alpha   90.00
_cell.angle_beta   90.00
_cell.angle_gamma   90.00
#
_symmetry.space_group_name_H-M   'P 1'
#
loop_
_entity.id
_entity.type
_entity.pdbx_description
1 polymer ?
#
loop_
_entity_poly.entity_id
_entity_poly.type
_entity_poly.pdbx_seq_one_letter_code
_entity_poly.pdbx_strand_id
1 'polypeptide(L)'
;SNSDKLKLKRGRGSQKQTNVAVMAESSPLEDIATGKTSKHCRYFKMKVLYSHCSDEINQVVKDNFDERCIVFSDKSTSYLDISEYVDVHVTEKSTKETTARTLPWVHIAISNAKRTLLGIYHKIKGKYLQLYLDEFCYKLNRRYFGERLFERLTVAMVNNYWYDSE
;
A
#
# COMPACT_ATOMS: atom_id res chain seq x y z
N SER A 1 33.45 29.81 5.16
CA SER A 1 32.33 29.88 4.21
C SER A 1 31.12 29.14 4.79
N ASN A 2 30.18 29.92 5.34
CA ASN A 2 28.86 29.42 5.78
C ASN A 2 28.08 29.12 4.51
N SER A 3 27.99 27.85 4.13
CA SER A 3 27.04 27.40 3.14
C SER A 3 25.66 27.54 3.76
N ASP A 4 24.81 28.42 3.22
CA ASP A 4 23.40 28.56 3.54
C ASP A 4 22.69 27.19 3.37
N LYS A 5 22.50 26.46 4.47
CA LYS A 5 21.67 25.27 4.51
C LYS A 5 20.25 25.74 4.35
N LEU A 6 19.70 25.67 3.12
CA LEU A 6 18.30 25.89 2.82
C LEU A 6 17.45 25.12 3.84
N LYS A 7 16.64 25.83 4.62
CA LYS A 7 15.70 25.24 5.58
C LYS A 7 14.66 24.43 4.80
N LEU A 8 14.76 23.11 4.85
CA LEU A 8 13.80 22.22 4.22
C LEU A 8 12.41 22.36 4.87
N LYS A 9 11.36 22.38 4.04
CA LYS A 9 9.97 22.43 4.53
C LYS A 9 9.67 21.23 5.45
N ARG A 10 8.95 21.48 6.53
CA ARG A 10 8.42 20.45 7.45
C ARG A 10 6.93 20.22 7.17
N GLY A 11 6.41 19.01 7.45
CA GLY A 11 5.01 18.67 7.25
C GLY A 11 4.70 18.14 5.85
N ARG A 12 3.45 18.36 5.39
CA ARG A 12 2.98 17.90 4.08
C ARG A 12 3.79 18.55 2.96
N GLY A 13 4.41 17.72 2.10
CA GLY A 13 5.35 18.20 1.06
C GLY A 13 6.80 18.34 1.54
N SER A 14 7.17 17.74 2.66
CA SER A 14 8.55 17.69 3.14
C SER A 14 9.44 16.96 2.14
N GLN A 15 10.53 17.60 1.71
CA GLN A 15 11.53 17.00 0.82
C GLN A 15 12.31 15.83 1.47
N LYS A 16 12.16 15.63 2.78
CA LYS A 16 12.78 14.53 3.53
C LYS A 16 11.90 13.29 3.60
N GLN A 17 10.63 13.40 3.22
CA GLN A 17 9.67 12.31 3.29
C GLN A 17 9.39 11.76 1.90
N THR A 18 9.38 10.46 1.78
CA THR A 18 8.98 9.77 0.56
C THR A 18 7.49 9.46 0.65
N ASN A 19 6.74 9.82 -0.37
CA ASN A 19 5.32 9.49 -0.47
C ASN A 19 5.15 8.03 -0.86
N VAL A 20 4.15 7.37 -0.27
CA VAL A 20 3.82 5.98 -0.58
C VAL A 20 2.30 5.86 -0.71
N ALA A 21 1.83 5.39 -1.86
CA ALA A 21 0.47 4.94 -2.02
C ALA A 21 0.29 3.58 -1.34
N VAL A 22 -0.73 3.46 -0.49
CA VAL A 22 -1.04 2.22 0.22
C VAL A 22 -2.42 1.76 -0.18
N MET A 23 -2.50 0.56 -0.71
CA MET A 23 -3.71 -0.05 -1.24
C MET A 23 -4.02 -1.33 -0.47
N ALA A 24 -5.30 -1.54 -0.19
CA ALA A 24 -5.79 -2.74 0.48
C ALA A 24 -7.07 -3.22 -0.22
N GLU A 25 -7.06 -4.43 -0.71
CA GLU A 25 -8.24 -5.08 -1.25
C GLU A 25 -9.00 -5.79 -0.13
N SER A 26 -10.26 -5.42 0.07
CA SER A 26 -11.14 -6.10 1.02
C SER A 26 -12.28 -6.79 0.30
N SER A 27 -12.58 -8.00 0.72
CA SER A 27 -13.73 -8.78 0.25
C SER A 27 -14.62 -9.14 1.43
N PRO A 28 -15.94 -9.28 1.21
CA PRO A 28 -16.81 -9.84 2.22
C PRO A 28 -16.41 -11.30 2.46
N LEU A 29 -16.42 -11.71 3.71
CA LEU A 29 -16.26 -13.09 4.15
C LEU A 29 -17.53 -13.50 4.88
N GLU A 30 -18.20 -14.53 4.39
CA GLU A 30 -19.33 -15.13 5.06
C GLU A 30 -18.87 -16.41 5.78
N ASP A 31 -19.11 -16.47 7.07
CA ASP A 31 -18.89 -17.69 7.84
C ASP A 31 -20.10 -18.60 7.66
N ILE A 32 -19.94 -19.67 6.90
CA ILE A 32 -20.99 -20.63 6.53
C ILE A 32 -21.62 -21.28 7.79
N ALA A 33 -20.82 -21.45 8.85
CA ALA A 33 -21.30 -22.10 10.08
C ALA A 33 -22.16 -21.16 10.94
N THR A 34 -21.87 -19.89 10.95
CA THR A 34 -22.55 -18.90 11.83
C THR A 34 -23.42 -17.90 11.09
N GLY A 35 -23.35 -17.85 9.74
CA GLY A 35 -24.02 -16.85 8.90
C GLY A 35 -23.52 -15.42 9.12
N LYS A 36 -22.43 -15.23 9.86
CA LYS A 36 -21.88 -13.90 10.13
C LYS A 36 -21.08 -13.42 8.94
N THR A 37 -21.38 -12.22 8.50
CA THR A 37 -20.60 -11.53 7.48
C THR A 37 -19.51 -10.67 8.13
N SER A 38 -18.29 -10.80 7.66
CA SER A 38 -17.14 -9.98 8.06
C SER A 38 -16.42 -9.46 6.82
N LYS A 39 -15.55 -8.47 7.00
CA LYS A 39 -14.67 -8.01 5.93
C LYS A 39 -13.29 -8.63 6.12
N HIS A 40 -12.77 -9.21 5.06
CA HIS A 40 -11.45 -9.80 5.04
C HIS A 40 -10.55 -8.99 4.10
N CYS A 41 -9.36 -8.65 4.55
CA CYS A 41 -8.37 -8.05 3.66
C CYS A 41 -7.61 -9.15 2.93
N ARG A 42 -7.73 -9.14 1.62
CA ARG A 42 -7.14 -10.14 0.73
C ARG A 42 -5.71 -9.80 0.36
N TYR A 43 -5.51 -8.61 -0.20
CA TYR A 43 -4.21 -8.17 -0.66
C TYR A 43 -3.88 -6.76 -0.19
N PHE A 44 -2.58 -6.55 0.03
CA PHE A 44 -1.98 -5.24 0.24
C PHE A 44 -0.97 -4.96 -0.85
N LYS A 45 -0.89 -3.71 -1.29
CA LYS A 45 0.17 -3.22 -2.16
C LYS A 45 0.60 -1.84 -1.73
N MET A 46 1.90 -1.56 -1.80
CA MET A 46 2.49 -0.28 -1.48
C MET A 46 3.36 0.17 -2.64
N LYS A 47 3.20 1.42 -3.10
CA LYS A 47 3.94 2.00 -4.21
C LYS A 47 4.57 3.31 -3.78
N VAL A 48 5.89 3.42 -3.95
CA VAL A 48 6.62 4.69 -3.78
C VAL A 48 6.19 5.65 -4.86
N LEU A 49 5.88 6.88 -4.46
CA LEU A 49 5.52 7.97 -5.35
C LEU A 49 6.65 9.00 -5.37
N TYR A 50 6.99 9.49 -6.54
CA TYR A 50 7.96 10.59 -6.69
C TYR A 50 7.33 11.93 -6.32
N SER A 51 6.05 12.08 -6.59
CA SER A 51 5.25 13.24 -6.23
C SER A 51 3.90 12.79 -5.65
N HIS A 52 3.13 13.70 -5.09
CA HIS A 52 1.76 13.43 -4.66
C HIS A 52 0.80 14.21 -5.59
N CYS A 53 1.01 14.09 -6.91
CA CYS A 53 0.14 14.67 -7.93
C CYS A 53 -0.91 13.66 -8.39
N SER A 54 -1.99 14.16 -8.99
CA SER A 54 -3.09 13.33 -9.51
C SER A 54 -2.62 12.37 -10.60
N ASP A 55 -1.75 12.80 -11.51
CA ASP A 55 -1.29 11.98 -12.63
C ASP A 55 -0.60 10.68 -12.17
N GLU A 56 0.27 10.79 -11.16
CA GLU A 56 0.99 9.64 -10.62
C GLU A 56 0.04 8.70 -9.86
N ILE A 57 -0.92 9.26 -9.12
CA ILE A 57 -1.98 8.48 -8.45
C ILE A 57 -2.86 7.78 -9.47
N ASN A 58 -3.28 8.48 -10.53
CA ASN A 58 -4.10 7.92 -11.60
C ASN A 58 -3.38 6.76 -12.31
N GLN A 59 -2.07 6.89 -12.53
CA GLN A 59 -1.28 5.80 -13.09
C GLN A 59 -1.23 4.59 -12.14
N VAL A 60 -1.05 4.82 -10.84
CA VAL A 60 -1.09 3.74 -9.84
C VAL A 60 -2.45 3.04 -9.83
N VAL A 61 -3.54 3.78 -9.97
CA VAL A 61 -4.90 3.21 -10.04
C VAL A 61 -5.06 2.35 -11.30
N LYS A 62 -4.71 2.88 -12.48
CA LYS A 62 -4.76 2.13 -13.75
C LYS A 62 -3.97 0.83 -13.71
N ASP A 63 -2.79 0.84 -13.11
CA ASP A 63 -1.89 -0.32 -13.07
C ASP A 63 -2.32 -1.40 -12.06
N ASN A 64 -3.20 -1.06 -11.11
CA ASN A 64 -3.43 -1.93 -9.95
C ASN A 64 -4.89 -2.23 -9.63
N PHE A 65 -5.85 -1.50 -10.21
CA PHE A 65 -7.26 -1.67 -9.92
C PHE A 65 -8.01 -2.20 -11.15
N ASP A 66 -9.01 -3.06 -10.91
CA ASP A 66 -9.98 -3.43 -11.93
C ASP A 66 -10.97 -2.26 -12.12
N GLU A 67 -11.33 -1.94 -13.37
CA GLU A 67 -12.26 -0.87 -13.69
C GLU A 67 -13.64 -1.05 -13.02
N ARG A 68 -14.02 -2.29 -12.69
CA ARG A 68 -15.29 -2.63 -12.04
C ARG A 68 -15.24 -2.59 -10.52
N CYS A 69 -14.15 -2.12 -9.93
CA CYS A 69 -14.03 -2.09 -8.48
C CYS A 69 -14.66 -0.84 -7.85
N ILE A 70 -15.02 -0.95 -6.58
CA ILE A 70 -15.41 0.17 -5.73
C ILE A 70 -14.20 0.59 -4.92
N VAL A 71 -13.77 1.85 -5.10
CA VAL A 71 -12.60 2.41 -4.40
C VAL A 71 -13.05 3.34 -3.29
N PHE A 72 -12.49 3.15 -2.11
CA PHE A 72 -12.63 4.04 -0.96
C PHE A 72 -11.32 4.79 -0.74
N SER A 73 -11.37 6.10 -0.64
CA SER A 73 -10.19 6.91 -0.34
C SER A 73 -10.48 8.01 0.70
N ASP A 74 -9.42 8.63 1.20
CA ASP A 74 -9.56 9.87 1.94
C ASP A 74 -9.89 11.03 0.98
N LYS A 75 -10.39 12.14 1.53
CA LYS A 75 -10.79 13.31 0.73
C LYS A 75 -9.57 14.18 0.38
N SER A 76 -8.59 13.61 -0.32
CA SER A 76 -7.45 14.35 -0.86
C SER A 76 -7.74 14.84 -2.28
N THR A 77 -7.26 16.04 -2.60
CA THR A 77 -7.38 16.61 -3.97
C THR A 77 -6.67 15.77 -5.03
N SER A 78 -5.66 14.97 -4.65
CA SER A 78 -4.94 14.08 -5.56
C SER A 78 -5.77 12.88 -6.04
N TYR A 79 -6.96 12.65 -5.49
CA TYR A 79 -7.83 11.52 -5.81
C TYR A 79 -9.08 11.92 -6.61
N LEU A 80 -9.17 13.16 -7.08
CA LEU A 80 -10.37 13.67 -7.76
C LEU A 80 -10.70 12.89 -9.04
N ASP A 81 -9.68 12.51 -9.80
CA ASP A 81 -9.86 11.90 -11.11
C ASP A 81 -9.99 10.36 -11.05
N ILE A 82 -9.89 9.74 -9.88
CA ILE A 82 -10.00 8.27 -9.72
C ILE A 82 -11.34 7.74 -10.26
N SER A 83 -12.41 8.52 -10.14
CA SER A 83 -13.74 8.16 -10.65
C SER A 83 -13.80 7.92 -12.16
N GLU A 84 -12.79 8.34 -12.92
CA GLU A 84 -12.69 8.08 -14.36
C GLU A 84 -12.14 6.66 -14.67
N TYR A 85 -11.55 5.99 -13.69
CA TYR A 85 -10.83 4.72 -13.87
C TYR A 85 -11.44 3.54 -13.11
N VAL A 86 -12.48 3.78 -12.31
CA VAL A 86 -13.14 2.75 -11.50
C VAL A 86 -14.66 2.94 -11.54
N ASP A 87 -15.42 1.89 -11.29
CA ASP A 87 -16.88 1.92 -11.34
C ASP A 87 -17.48 2.89 -10.30
N VAL A 88 -16.99 2.84 -9.07
CA VAL A 88 -17.44 3.73 -8.01
C VAL A 88 -16.27 4.22 -7.18
N HIS A 89 -16.19 5.54 -6.96
CA HIS A 89 -15.22 6.15 -6.06
C HIS A 89 -15.93 6.86 -4.91
N VAL A 90 -15.71 6.36 -3.69
CA VAL A 90 -16.26 6.93 -2.46
C VAL A 90 -15.16 7.63 -1.68
N THR A 91 -15.34 8.92 -1.42
CA THR A 91 -14.38 9.71 -0.66
C THR A 91 -14.95 10.11 0.69
N GLU A 92 -14.21 9.87 1.76
CA GLU A 92 -14.58 10.31 3.10
C GLU A 92 -13.45 11.15 3.73
N LYS A 93 -13.84 12.22 4.45
CA LYS A 93 -12.86 12.99 5.21
C LYS A 93 -12.25 12.11 6.31
N SER A 94 -10.93 12.06 6.37
CA SER A 94 -10.22 11.26 7.37
C SER A 94 -10.44 11.85 8.78
N THR A 95 -11.19 11.13 9.59
CA THR A 95 -11.37 11.33 11.05
C THR A 95 -11.01 10.04 11.76
N LYS A 96 -10.89 10.05 13.09
CA LYS A 96 -10.64 8.82 13.85
C LYS A 96 -11.72 7.75 13.61
N GLU A 97 -12.96 8.18 13.49
CA GLU A 97 -14.13 7.30 13.30
C GLU A 97 -14.19 6.76 11.87
N THR A 98 -14.09 7.65 10.87
CA THR A 98 -14.13 7.24 9.45
C THR A 98 -12.93 6.38 9.06
N THR A 99 -11.76 6.67 9.62
CA THR A 99 -10.54 5.87 9.43
C THR A 99 -10.74 4.43 9.90
N ALA A 100 -11.33 4.23 11.07
CA ALA A 100 -11.58 2.89 11.61
C ALA A 100 -12.67 2.14 10.83
N ARG A 101 -13.64 2.84 10.26
CA ARG A 101 -14.78 2.24 9.53
C ARG A 101 -14.45 1.97 8.07
N THR A 102 -13.88 2.96 7.36
CA THR A 102 -13.75 2.94 5.90
C THR A 102 -12.41 2.40 5.44
N LEU A 103 -11.31 2.77 6.13
CA LEU A 103 -9.95 2.40 5.72
C LEU A 103 -9.15 1.64 6.80
N PRO A 104 -9.77 0.71 7.59
CA PRO A 104 -9.08 0.07 8.70
C PRO A 104 -7.85 -0.73 8.23
N TRP A 105 -7.96 -1.42 7.11
CA TRP A 105 -6.89 -2.26 6.56
C TRP A 105 -5.68 -1.45 6.07
N VAL A 106 -5.92 -0.28 5.47
CA VAL A 106 -4.86 0.63 5.04
C VAL A 106 -4.06 1.12 6.25
N HIS A 107 -4.74 1.51 7.32
CA HIS A 107 -4.08 1.97 8.55
C HIS A 107 -3.32 0.85 9.27
N ILE A 108 -3.87 -0.37 9.29
CA ILE A 108 -3.18 -1.55 9.81
C ILE A 108 -1.91 -1.82 9.00
N ALA A 109 -1.99 -1.78 7.67
CA ALA A 109 -0.84 -1.99 6.81
C ALA A 109 0.25 -0.92 7.02
N ILE A 110 -0.13 0.36 7.10
CA ILE A 110 0.80 1.47 7.38
C ILE A 110 1.49 1.29 8.74
N SER A 111 0.73 0.95 9.78
CA SER A 111 1.27 0.77 11.12
C SER A 111 2.25 -0.40 11.20
N ASN A 112 1.90 -1.52 10.56
CA ASN A 112 2.75 -2.70 10.50
C ASN A 112 4.02 -2.45 9.67
N ALA A 113 3.90 -1.79 8.51
CA ALA A 113 5.05 -1.43 7.69
C ALA A 113 6.02 -0.53 8.45
N LYS A 114 5.52 0.53 9.10
CA LYS A 114 6.35 1.42 9.90
C LYS A 114 7.06 0.66 11.02
N ARG A 115 6.36 -0.19 11.75
CA ARG A 115 6.94 -0.98 12.85
C ARG A 115 8.02 -1.94 12.34
N THR A 116 7.76 -2.65 11.26
CA THR A 116 8.70 -3.61 10.66
C THR A 116 9.92 -2.91 10.09
N LEU A 117 9.71 -1.90 9.24
CA LEU A 117 10.80 -1.21 8.56
C LEU A 117 11.69 -0.41 9.53
N LEU A 118 11.08 0.30 10.50
CA LEU A 118 11.84 1.07 11.49
C LEU A 118 12.48 0.18 12.55
N GLY A 119 11.90 -0.99 12.86
CA GLY A 119 12.42 -1.92 13.85
C GLY A 119 13.57 -2.78 13.31
N ILE A 120 13.56 -3.12 12.03
CA ILE A 120 14.58 -3.99 11.42
C ILE A 120 15.67 -3.18 10.73
N TYR A 121 15.30 -2.09 10.05
CA TYR A 121 16.22 -1.31 9.24
C TYR A 121 16.45 0.06 9.85
N HIS A 122 17.63 0.30 10.42
CA HIS A 122 17.99 1.60 11.00
C HIS A 122 18.03 2.73 9.97
N LYS A 123 18.34 2.44 8.71
CA LYS A 123 18.39 3.42 7.63
C LYS A 123 18.10 2.77 6.28
N ILE A 124 16.98 3.15 5.69
CA ILE A 124 16.64 2.74 4.33
C ILE A 124 17.05 3.85 3.36
N LYS A 125 17.87 3.51 2.36
CA LYS A 125 18.15 4.42 1.25
C LYS A 125 16.91 4.50 0.36
N GLY A 126 16.47 5.71 0.00
CA GLY A 126 15.22 5.93 -0.76
C GLY A 126 15.12 5.10 -2.04
N LYS A 127 16.25 4.90 -2.75
CA LYS A 127 16.29 4.08 -3.98
C LYS A 127 15.91 2.60 -3.79
N TYR A 128 16.01 2.09 -2.56
CA TYR A 128 15.65 0.70 -2.24
C TYR A 128 14.32 0.57 -1.50
N LEU A 129 13.67 1.68 -1.18
CA LEU A 129 12.43 1.66 -0.38
C LEU A 129 11.36 0.79 -1.02
N GLN A 130 11.18 0.83 -2.36
CA GLN A 130 10.20 0.01 -3.06
C GLN A 130 10.45 -1.48 -2.83
N LEU A 131 11.68 -1.95 -2.89
CA LEU A 131 12.02 -3.37 -2.67
C LEU A 131 11.64 -3.84 -1.25
N TYR A 132 11.89 -3.01 -0.23
CA TYR A 132 11.48 -3.32 1.14
C TYR A 132 9.96 -3.33 1.33
N LEU A 133 9.25 -2.44 0.64
CA LEU A 133 7.79 -2.42 0.66
C LEU A 133 7.21 -3.63 -0.06
N ASP A 134 7.80 -4.05 -1.17
CA ASP A 134 7.39 -5.25 -1.91
C ASP A 134 7.61 -6.52 -1.08
N GLU A 135 8.75 -6.64 -0.43
CA GLU A 135 9.02 -7.75 0.51
C GLU A 135 8.01 -7.76 1.67
N PHE A 136 7.74 -6.60 2.27
CA PHE A 136 6.77 -6.47 3.33
C PHE A 136 5.36 -6.89 2.87
N CYS A 137 4.89 -6.39 1.72
CA CYS A 137 3.60 -6.74 1.15
C CYS A 137 3.52 -8.23 0.79
N TYR A 138 4.60 -8.79 0.25
CA TYR A 138 4.71 -10.22 -0.04
C TYR A 138 4.45 -11.07 1.22
N LYS A 139 5.14 -10.76 2.32
CA LYS A 139 4.99 -11.47 3.61
C LYS A 139 3.59 -11.25 4.18
N LEU A 140 3.08 -10.01 4.16
CA LEU A 140 1.78 -9.67 4.70
C LEU A 140 0.63 -10.37 3.94
N ASN A 141 0.71 -10.43 2.62
CA ASN A 141 -0.29 -11.09 1.77
C ASN A 141 -0.31 -12.61 1.95
N ARG A 142 0.77 -13.19 2.46
CA ARG A 142 0.92 -14.64 2.69
C ARG A 142 0.84 -15.04 4.16
N ARG A 143 0.47 -14.12 5.05
CA ARG A 143 0.42 -14.36 6.51
C ARG A 143 -0.43 -15.56 6.93
N TYR A 144 -1.40 -15.95 6.09
CA TYR A 144 -2.27 -17.10 6.37
C TYR A 144 -1.63 -18.46 6.10
N PHE A 145 -0.49 -18.50 5.41
CA PHE A 145 0.18 -19.76 5.11
C PHE A 145 0.98 -20.31 6.31
N GLY A 146 1.24 -19.47 7.33
CA GLY A 146 1.99 -19.91 8.51
C GLY A 146 3.32 -20.57 8.13
N GLU A 147 3.57 -21.76 8.66
CA GLU A 147 4.80 -22.55 8.41
C GLU A 147 4.97 -22.96 6.94
N ARG A 148 3.88 -23.10 6.20
CA ARG A 148 3.93 -23.42 4.75
C ARG A 148 4.43 -22.28 3.87
N LEU A 149 4.69 -21.10 4.45
CA LEU A 149 5.19 -19.95 3.68
C LEU A 149 6.54 -20.25 3.04
N PHE A 150 7.43 -20.92 3.76
CA PHE A 150 8.77 -21.29 3.26
C PHE A 150 8.69 -22.29 2.09
N GLU A 151 7.90 -23.34 2.23
CA GLU A 151 7.70 -24.34 1.16
C GLU A 151 7.15 -23.67 -0.13
N ARG A 152 6.16 -22.81 0.01
CA ARG A 152 5.58 -22.06 -1.13
C ARG A 152 6.57 -21.09 -1.77
N LEU A 153 7.42 -20.46 -0.98
CA LEU A 153 8.49 -19.63 -1.50
C LEU A 153 9.49 -20.45 -2.31
N THR A 154 9.91 -21.61 -1.78
CA THR A 154 10.82 -22.52 -2.46
C THR A 154 10.25 -23.01 -3.77
N VAL A 155 8.97 -23.42 -3.80
CA VAL A 155 8.28 -23.84 -5.04
C VAL A 155 8.23 -22.68 -6.05
N ALA A 156 7.92 -21.46 -5.60
CA ALA A 156 7.89 -20.29 -6.48
C ALA A 156 9.27 -19.96 -7.06
N MET A 157 10.33 -20.11 -6.28
CA MET A 157 11.71 -19.91 -6.75
C MET A 157 12.13 -20.93 -7.79
N VAL A 158 11.78 -22.20 -7.59
CA VAL A 158 12.13 -23.30 -8.54
C VAL A 158 11.33 -23.19 -9.84
N ASN A 159 10.07 -22.75 -9.77
CA ASN A 159 9.21 -22.66 -10.94
C ASN A 159 9.38 -21.35 -11.73
N ASN A 160 10.07 -20.36 -11.21
CA ASN A 160 10.42 -19.16 -11.97
C ASN A 160 11.74 -19.40 -12.69
N TYR A 161 11.67 -19.54 -14.01
CA TYR A 161 12.86 -19.49 -14.86
C TYR A 161 13.40 -18.06 -14.83
N TRP A 162 14.58 -17.88 -14.29
CA TRP A 162 15.32 -16.64 -14.40
C TRP A 162 15.82 -16.55 -15.85
N TYR A 163 15.10 -15.84 -16.68
CA TYR A 163 15.67 -15.42 -17.96
C TYR A 163 16.65 -14.30 -17.63
N ASP A 164 17.93 -14.59 -17.75
CA ASP A 164 18.94 -13.54 -17.86
C ASP A 164 18.62 -12.78 -19.15
N SER A 165 18.03 -11.60 -18.99
CA SER A 165 17.96 -10.61 -20.09
C SER A 165 19.36 -10.02 -20.21
N GLU A 166 20.12 -10.50 -21.20
CA GLU A 166 21.30 -9.83 -21.73
C GLU A 166 20.97 -8.41 -22.20
#